data_e6ab976db6ab5cc3b8c9a05eeba20862
#
_entry.id   e6ab976db6ab5cc3b8c9a05eeba20862
#
_cell.length_a   1.000
_cell.length_b   1.000
_cell.length_c   1.000
_cell.angle_alpha   90.00
_cell.angle_beta   90.00
_cell.angle_gamma   90.00
#
_symmetry.space_group_name_H-M   'P 1'
#
loop_
_entity.id
_entity.type
_entity.pdbx_description
1 polymer ?
#
loop_
_entity_poly.entity_id
_entity_poly.type
_entity_poly.pdbx_seq_one_letter_code
_entity_poly.pdbx_strand_id
1 'polypeptide(L)'
;MTNSIEVINLSKKYKDKEAVANINFKINENEMVGLLGPNGCGKTTTIGMILGLLKPSSGEVLINGMNIEKNKISLLHKMNFISPYIELPKKLKVKQNLIVYGKLYNIQNLNDRIDHLAN
;
A
#
# COMPACT_ATOMS: atom_id res chain seq x y z
N MET A 1 4.46 20.14 -7.29
CA MET A 1 3.79 18.82 -7.34
C MET A 1 3.98 18.17 -5.98
N THR A 2 2.91 17.69 -5.41
CA THR A 2 2.97 16.96 -4.14
C THR A 2 3.29 15.49 -4.42
N ASN A 3 4.27 14.94 -3.71
CA ASN A 3 4.62 13.54 -3.84
C ASN A 3 3.62 12.68 -3.04
N SER A 4 2.94 11.75 -3.70
CA SER A 4 2.10 10.77 -2.99
C SER A 4 2.95 9.75 -2.25
N ILE A 5 4.04 9.29 -2.86
CA ILE A 5 4.99 8.34 -2.27
C ILE A 5 6.42 8.86 -2.53
N GLU A 6 7.23 8.84 -1.50
CA GLU A 6 8.67 9.12 -1.61
C GLU A 6 9.44 8.02 -0.89
N VAL A 7 10.37 7.40 -1.59
CA VAL A 7 11.25 6.34 -1.09
C VAL A 7 12.66 6.89 -1.04
N ILE A 8 13.27 6.87 0.14
CA ILE A 8 14.55 7.53 0.41
C ILE A 8 15.54 6.52 0.98
N ASN A 9 16.61 6.25 0.24
CA ASN A 9 17.71 5.36 0.61
C ASN A 9 17.25 4.02 1.19
N LEU A 10 16.15 3.48 0.63
CA LEU A 10 15.45 2.33 1.16
C LEU A 10 16.25 1.05 0.91
N SER A 11 16.52 0.31 1.97
CA SER A 11 17.18 -0.99 1.90
C SER A 11 16.51 -2.03 2.79
N LYS A 12 16.57 -3.28 2.35
CA LYS A 12 16.15 -4.43 3.16
C LYS A 12 17.17 -5.56 3.05
N LYS A 13 17.66 -5.97 4.20
CA LYS A 13 18.60 -7.08 4.32
C LYS A 13 18.00 -8.18 5.19
N TYR A 14 18.06 -9.42 4.72
CA TYR A 14 17.68 -10.61 5.45
C TYR A 14 18.93 -11.46 5.70
N LYS A 15 19.41 -11.51 6.95
CA LYS A 15 20.69 -12.16 7.29
C LYS A 15 21.80 -11.68 6.34
N ASP A 16 22.28 -12.56 5.46
CA ASP A 16 23.39 -12.28 4.55
C ASP A 16 22.93 -11.85 3.14
N LYS A 17 21.62 -11.83 2.89
CA LYS A 17 21.06 -11.46 1.58
C LYS A 17 20.45 -10.05 1.62
N GLU A 18 20.94 -9.17 0.78
CA GLU A 18 20.32 -7.88 0.52
C GLU A 18 19.22 -8.03 -0.53
N ALA A 19 17.96 -7.87 -0.10
CA ALA A 19 16.80 -8.01 -0.98
C ALA A 19 16.46 -6.71 -1.71
N VAL A 20 16.76 -5.57 -1.09
CA VAL A 20 16.60 -4.23 -1.66
C VAL A 20 17.81 -3.40 -1.22
N ALA A 21 18.48 -2.76 -2.17
CA ALA A 21 19.73 -2.03 -1.95
C ALA A 21 19.59 -0.55 -2.33
N ASN A 22 19.47 0.31 -1.33
CA ASN A 22 19.54 1.77 -1.43
C ASN A 22 18.72 2.38 -2.58
N ILE A 23 17.47 2.01 -2.72
CA ILE A 23 16.60 2.53 -3.76
C ILE A 23 16.02 3.89 -3.39
N ASN A 24 15.87 4.75 -4.40
CA ASN A 24 15.32 6.08 -4.28
C ASN A 24 14.36 6.33 -5.45
N PHE A 25 13.14 6.73 -5.17
CA PHE A 25 12.18 7.18 -6.19
C PHE A 25 11.03 7.96 -5.57
N LYS A 26 10.29 8.66 -6.42
CA LYS A 26 9.08 9.41 -6.04
C LYS A 26 7.95 9.06 -6.99
N ILE A 27 6.74 9.07 -6.47
CA ILE A 27 5.50 8.96 -7.24
C ILE A 27 4.65 10.18 -6.90
N ASN A 28 4.28 10.94 -7.92
CA ASN A 28 3.46 12.13 -7.76
C ASN A 28 1.98 11.79 -7.63
N GLU A 29 1.18 12.74 -7.19
CA GLU A 29 -0.27 12.61 -7.21
C GLU A 29 -0.77 12.39 -8.65
N ASN A 30 -1.75 11.49 -8.80
CA ASN A 30 -2.34 11.10 -10.08
C ASN A 30 -1.36 10.45 -11.07
N GLU A 31 -0.22 9.98 -10.62
CA GLU A 31 0.74 9.24 -11.42
C GLU A 31 0.51 7.73 -11.32
N MET A 32 0.64 7.03 -12.44
CA MET A 32 0.62 5.57 -12.50
C MET A 32 2.04 5.06 -12.77
N VAL A 33 2.57 4.28 -11.87
CA VAL A 33 3.95 3.78 -11.94
C VAL A 33 3.97 2.26 -11.94
N GLY A 34 4.74 1.66 -12.85
CA GLY A 34 5.00 0.22 -12.93
C GLY A 34 6.34 -0.14 -12.28
N LEU A 35 6.32 -1.11 -11.37
CA LEU A 35 7.54 -1.70 -10.80
C LEU A 35 7.88 -2.99 -11.53
N LEU A 36 8.88 -2.94 -12.40
CA LEU A 36 9.29 -4.05 -13.26
C LEU A 36 10.58 -4.70 -12.77
N GLY A 37 10.73 -5.97 -13.05
CA GLY A 37 11.94 -6.73 -12.76
C GLY A 37 11.70 -8.24 -12.69
N PRO A 38 12.75 -9.06 -12.75
CA PRO A 38 12.64 -10.52 -12.65
C PRO A 38 12.15 -10.96 -11.27
N ASN A 39 11.72 -12.21 -11.16
CA ASN A 39 11.35 -12.79 -9.88
C ASN A 39 12.54 -12.80 -8.91
N GLY A 40 12.30 -12.42 -7.67
CA GLY A 40 13.33 -12.34 -6.63
C GLY A 40 14.19 -11.07 -6.63
N CYS A 41 13.91 -10.06 -7.48
CA CYS A 41 14.65 -8.80 -7.50
C CYS A 41 14.22 -7.78 -6.42
N GLY A 42 13.30 -8.14 -5.51
CA GLY A 42 12.90 -7.27 -4.41
C GLY A 42 11.59 -6.49 -4.60
N LYS A 43 10.82 -6.70 -5.68
CA LYS A 43 9.54 -5.99 -5.91
C LYS A 43 8.56 -6.14 -4.75
N THR A 44 8.27 -7.36 -4.35
CA THR A 44 7.35 -7.67 -3.25
C THR A 44 7.86 -7.10 -1.92
N THR A 45 9.15 -7.16 -1.69
CA THR A 45 9.81 -6.57 -0.50
C THR A 45 9.65 -5.05 -0.49
N THR A 46 9.87 -4.40 -1.62
CA THR A 46 9.69 -2.95 -1.78
C THR A 46 8.25 -2.54 -1.52
N ILE A 47 7.27 -3.22 -2.14
CA ILE A 47 5.85 -2.97 -1.90
C ILE A 47 5.49 -3.20 -0.43
N GLY A 48 5.99 -4.28 0.18
CA GLY A 48 5.77 -4.56 1.61
C GLY A 48 6.28 -3.46 2.53
N MET A 49 7.40 -2.82 2.20
CA MET A 49 7.92 -1.68 2.95
C MET A 49 7.09 -0.41 2.72
N ILE A 50 6.65 -0.14 1.49
CA ILE A 50 5.77 0.99 1.17
C ILE A 50 4.43 0.89 1.91
N LEU A 51 3.88 -0.33 2.03
CA LEU A 51 2.65 -0.59 2.77
C LEU A 51 2.84 -0.64 4.30
N GLY A 52 4.06 -0.48 4.79
CA GLY A 52 4.37 -0.61 6.22
C GLY A 52 4.17 -2.02 6.77
N LEU A 53 4.10 -3.04 5.92
CA LEU A 53 4.02 -4.45 6.31
C LEU A 53 5.38 -5.03 6.68
N LEU A 54 6.44 -4.48 6.08
CA LEU A 54 7.83 -4.83 6.35
C LEU A 54 8.59 -3.60 6.82
N LYS A 55 9.35 -3.77 7.89
CA LYS A 55 10.24 -2.71 8.37
C LYS A 55 11.51 -2.67 7.52
N PRO A 56 11.92 -1.51 6.99
CA PRO A 56 13.20 -1.34 6.32
C PRO A 56 14.40 -1.67 7.24
N SER A 57 15.51 -2.10 6.68
CA SER A 57 16.78 -2.19 7.39
C SER A 57 17.45 -0.82 7.49
N SER A 58 17.25 0.03 6.47
CA SER A 58 17.67 1.44 6.46
C SER A 58 16.81 2.23 5.46
N GLY A 59 16.88 3.56 5.55
CA GLY A 59 16.06 4.46 4.74
C GLY A 59 14.65 4.60 5.26
N GLU A 60 13.81 5.27 4.50
CA GLU A 60 12.43 5.54 4.90
C GLU A 60 11.48 5.64 3.72
N VAL A 61 10.20 5.50 4.02
CA VAL A 61 9.11 5.72 3.08
C VAL A 61 8.20 6.81 3.63
N LEU A 62 7.96 7.82 2.81
CA LEU A 62 7.00 8.89 3.10
C LEU A 62 5.77 8.72 2.22
N ILE A 63 4.60 8.76 2.82
CA ILE A 63 3.29 8.79 2.15
C ILE A 63 2.67 10.16 2.43
N ASN A 64 2.43 10.94 1.38
CA ASN A 64 1.97 12.33 1.51
C ASN A 64 2.82 13.13 2.51
N GLY A 65 4.14 12.98 2.45
CA GLY A 65 5.10 13.65 3.33
C GLY A 65 5.21 13.10 4.75
N MET A 66 4.42 12.08 5.12
CA MET A 66 4.44 11.47 6.45
C MET A 66 5.12 10.10 6.43
N ASN A 67 6.04 9.88 7.37
CA ASN A 67 6.73 8.60 7.49
C ASN A 67 5.78 7.47 7.86
N ILE A 68 5.76 6.39 7.07
CA ILE A 68 4.83 5.26 7.21
C ILE A 68 5.01 4.51 8.53
N GLU A 69 6.21 4.38 9.05
CA GLU A 69 6.45 3.66 10.30
C GLU A 69 5.90 4.43 11.52
N LYS A 70 6.01 5.76 11.49
CA LYS A 70 5.55 6.64 12.59
C LYS A 70 4.06 6.92 12.54
N ASN A 71 3.44 6.90 11.36
CA ASN A 71 2.06 7.31 11.13
C ASN A 71 1.19 6.18 10.54
N LYS A 72 1.56 4.93 10.78
CA LYS A 72 1.01 3.75 10.12
C LYS A 72 -0.53 3.72 10.13
N ILE A 73 -1.16 3.89 11.29
CA ILE A 73 -2.62 3.77 11.44
C ILE A 73 -3.34 4.82 10.57
N SER A 74 -2.93 6.08 10.64
CA SER A 74 -3.56 7.17 9.89
C SER A 74 -3.35 7.04 8.38
N LEU A 75 -2.20 6.50 7.96
CA LEU A 75 -1.86 6.34 6.55
C LEU A 75 -2.55 5.12 5.91
N LEU A 76 -2.70 4.02 6.64
CA LEU A 76 -3.36 2.82 6.12
C LEU A 76 -4.84 3.06 5.73
N HIS A 77 -5.53 4.00 6.38
CA HIS A 77 -6.88 4.40 5.97
C HIS A 77 -6.93 5.11 4.60
N LYS A 78 -5.79 5.62 4.12
CA LYS A 78 -5.67 6.33 2.83
C LYS A 78 -5.05 5.46 1.73
N MET A 79 -4.65 4.23 2.05
CA MET A 79 -3.98 3.31 1.16
C MET A 79 -4.80 2.05 0.97
N ASN A 80 -4.72 1.46 -0.21
CA ASN A 80 -5.28 0.15 -0.46
C ASN A 80 -4.29 -0.72 -1.23
N PHE A 81 -4.42 -2.03 -1.08
CA PHE A 81 -3.58 -3.02 -1.75
C PHE A 81 -4.43 -4.16 -2.28
N ILE A 82 -4.25 -4.47 -3.55
CA ILE A 82 -4.88 -5.61 -4.20
C ILE A 82 -3.79 -6.61 -4.57
N SER A 83 -4.01 -7.86 -4.22
CA SER A 83 -3.12 -8.98 -4.55
C SER A 83 -3.93 -10.12 -5.15
N PRO A 84 -3.39 -10.86 -6.12
CA PRO A 84 -4.05 -12.05 -6.65
C PRO A 84 -4.25 -13.16 -5.61
N TYR A 85 -3.59 -13.06 -4.47
CA TYR A 85 -3.69 -14.01 -3.36
C TYR A 85 -4.68 -13.57 -2.27
N ILE A 86 -5.21 -12.34 -2.33
CA ILE A 86 -6.22 -11.85 -1.39
C ILE A 86 -7.59 -12.09 -2.02
N GLU A 87 -8.34 -12.99 -1.42
CA GLU A 87 -9.73 -13.26 -1.81
C GLU A 87 -10.69 -12.56 -0.84
N LEU A 88 -11.77 -12.03 -1.39
CA LEU A 88 -12.88 -11.56 -0.57
C LEU A 88 -13.56 -12.74 0.13
N PRO A 89 -14.12 -12.57 1.34
CA PRO A 89 -14.86 -13.61 2.04
C PRO A 89 -15.96 -14.20 1.17
N LYS A 90 -15.75 -15.42 0.65
CA LYS A 90 -16.65 -16.09 -0.30
C LYS A 90 -18.04 -16.40 0.27
N LYS A 91 -18.17 -16.49 1.60
CA LYS A 91 -19.44 -16.74 2.30
C LYS A 91 -20.33 -15.50 2.39
N LEU A 92 -19.80 -14.31 2.11
CA LEU A 92 -20.55 -13.06 2.14
C LEU A 92 -21.03 -12.69 0.74
N LYS A 93 -22.24 -12.15 0.66
CA LYS A 93 -22.76 -11.52 -0.57
C LYS A 93 -21.90 -10.29 -0.92
N VAL A 94 -21.90 -9.87 -2.19
CA VAL A 94 -21.17 -8.69 -2.67
C VAL A 94 -21.47 -7.46 -1.80
N LYS A 95 -22.74 -7.14 -1.58
CA LYS A 95 -23.17 -6.01 -0.74
C LYS A 95 -22.63 -6.11 0.70
N GLN A 96 -22.58 -7.31 1.28
CA GLN A 96 -22.03 -7.52 2.62
C GLN A 96 -20.53 -7.26 2.66
N ASN A 97 -19.79 -7.73 1.64
CA ASN A 97 -18.36 -7.41 1.50
C ASN A 97 -18.13 -5.91 1.42
N LEU A 98 -18.89 -5.20 0.57
CA LEU A 98 -18.79 -3.74 0.42
C LEU A 98 -19.08 -3.00 1.74
N ILE A 99 -20.08 -3.46 2.50
CA ILE A 99 -20.40 -2.88 3.82
C ILE A 99 -19.26 -3.09 4.81
N VAL A 100 -18.68 -4.29 4.87
CA VAL A 100 -17.54 -4.59 5.78
C VAL A 100 -16.35 -3.70 5.45
N TYR A 101 -15.93 -3.67 4.19
CA TYR A 101 -14.81 -2.84 3.76
C TYR A 101 -15.09 -1.34 3.92
N GLY A 102 -16.29 -0.88 3.57
CA GLY A 102 -16.68 0.52 3.76
C GLY A 102 -16.62 0.96 5.23
N LYS A 103 -16.99 0.09 6.17
CA LYS A 103 -16.85 0.35 7.61
C LYS A 103 -15.40 0.35 8.06
N LEU A 104 -14.56 -0.57 7.54
CA LEU A 104 -13.14 -0.62 7.85
C LEU A 104 -12.41 0.67 7.43
N TYR A 105 -12.80 1.25 6.30
CA TYR A 105 -12.26 2.51 5.79
C TYR A 105 -13.01 3.75 6.27
N ASN A 106 -13.98 3.58 7.16
CA ASN A 106 -14.76 4.67 7.76
C ASN A 106 -15.45 5.56 6.70
N ILE A 107 -16.00 4.93 5.65
CA ILE A 107 -16.67 5.63 4.55
C ILE A 107 -17.97 6.25 5.04
N GLN A 108 -18.10 7.56 4.86
CA GLN A 108 -19.35 8.29 5.15
C GLN A 108 -20.43 7.98 4.09
N ASN A 109 -21.69 7.99 4.51
CA ASN A 109 -22.85 7.71 3.63
C ASN A 109 -22.68 6.41 2.82
N LEU A 110 -22.25 5.35 3.52
CA LEU A 110 -21.83 4.09 2.91
C LEU A 110 -22.89 3.45 2.01
N ASN A 111 -24.17 3.47 2.40
CA ASN A 111 -25.24 2.87 1.59
C ASN A 111 -25.40 3.60 0.26
N ASP A 112 -25.45 4.93 0.27
CA ASP A 112 -25.57 5.74 -0.94
C ASP A 112 -24.37 5.54 -1.85
N ARG A 113 -23.16 5.41 -1.26
CA ARG A 113 -21.94 5.12 -2.01
C ARG A 113 -21.96 3.73 -2.66
N ILE A 114 -22.47 2.72 -1.96
CA ILE A 114 -22.61 1.35 -2.49
C ILE A 114 -23.63 1.34 -3.64
N ASP A 115 -24.79 1.98 -3.46
CA ASP A 115 -25.83 2.03 -4.48
C ASP A 115 -25.36 2.79 -5.74
N HIS A 116 -24.57 3.86 -5.56
CA HIS A 116 -23.95 4.58 -6.69
C HIS A 116 -22.93 3.73 -7.47
N LEU A 117 -22.17 2.88 -6.79
CA LEU A 117 -21.17 2.02 -7.43
C LEU A 117 -21.74 0.74 -8.04
N ALA A 118 -22.94 0.33 -7.61
CA ALA A 118 -23.61 -0.88 -8.08
C ALA A 118 -24.55 -0.65 -9.29
N ASN A 119 -24.81 0.59 -9.66
CA ASN A 119 -25.58 1.02 -10.83
C ASN A 119 -24.64 1.51 -11.94
#